data_5b69773c4c3f262fd5e699fc2bc80c64
#
_entry.id   5b69773c4c3f262fd5e699fc2bc80c64
#
_cell.length_a   1.000
_cell.length_b   1.000
_cell.length_c   1.000
_cell.angle_alpha   90.00
_cell.angle_beta   90.00
_cell.angle_gamma   90.00
#
_symmetry.space_group_name_H-M   'P 1'
#
loop_
_entity.id
_entity.type
_entity.pdbx_description
1 polymer ?
#
loop_
_entity_poly.entity_id
_entity_poly.type
_entity_poly.pdbx_seq_one_letter_code
_entity_poly.pdbx_strand_id
1 'polypeptide(L)'
;MFQYHCLNPIAGVGLANFNENYQQSESLEGADAVLVRSAAMHGMELPKSLLAVARAGAGVNNIPLADCAEQGIVVFNTPGANANGVKELVLAGMLLASRDIAGGIEWVKSDKEDGDIAKTAEKQKKNFAGTEISGKKLGVIGLGAIGVLVANAAIHMGMDVYGYDPYISVSAAWNLSRSVKHISNVEDIYRECDYITIHVPLLDSTKKMVNAEAIAMMKPNAIVLNFARDLLVDEEAMVEALAAGKIKKYVSDFPNPTTVGAKGCIVTPHLGASTAESEDNCAIMAVREIRDYMENGCLLYTSDAA
;
A
#
# COMPACT_ATOMS: atom_id res chain seq x y z
N MET A 1 -28.51 -24.06 -0.38
CA MET A 1 -28.25 -22.80 0.37
C MET A 1 -26.81 -22.86 0.83
N PHE A 2 -25.99 -21.93 0.40
CA PHE A 2 -24.57 -21.89 0.73
C PHE A 2 -24.36 -21.30 2.12
N GLN A 3 -23.44 -21.87 2.89
CA GLN A 3 -23.05 -21.40 4.23
C GLN A 3 -21.75 -20.62 4.11
N TYR A 4 -21.70 -19.37 4.59
CA TYR A 4 -20.46 -18.61 4.68
C TYR A 4 -20.10 -18.28 6.13
N HIS A 5 -18.80 -18.27 6.43
CA HIS A 5 -18.27 -17.90 7.74
C HIS A 5 -17.32 -16.72 7.64
N CYS A 6 -17.38 -15.81 8.63
CA CYS A 6 -16.48 -14.65 8.72
C CYS A 6 -15.48 -14.88 9.85
N LEU A 7 -14.19 -15.02 9.53
CA LEU A 7 -13.11 -15.15 10.54
C LEU A 7 -12.79 -13.83 11.26
N ASN A 8 -13.19 -12.71 10.68
CA ASN A 8 -13.10 -11.37 11.27
C ASN A 8 -14.40 -10.63 11.04
N PRO A 9 -14.64 -9.51 11.72
CA PRO A 9 -15.68 -8.57 11.31
C PRO A 9 -15.44 -8.12 9.86
N ILE A 10 -16.45 -8.31 9.01
CA ILE A 10 -16.50 -7.86 7.62
C ILE A 10 -17.56 -6.78 7.52
N ALA A 11 -17.28 -5.72 6.75
CA ALA A 11 -18.19 -4.58 6.61
C ALA A 11 -19.58 -5.03 6.13
N GLY A 12 -20.62 -4.59 6.83
CA GLY A 12 -22.00 -4.99 6.57
C GLY A 12 -22.48 -4.63 5.16
N VAL A 13 -21.96 -3.55 4.56
CA VAL A 13 -22.24 -3.17 3.17
C VAL A 13 -21.78 -4.25 2.18
N GLY A 14 -20.69 -4.94 2.48
CA GLY A 14 -20.23 -6.09 1.70
C GLY A 14 -21.18 -7.26 1.86
N LEU A 15 -21.47 -7.66 3.11
CA LEU A 15 -22.34 -8.80 3.43
C LEU A 15 -23.76 -8.63 2.87
N ALA A 16 -24.26 -7.40 2.77
CA ALA A 16 -25.55 -7.10 2.16
C ALA A 16 -25.63 -7.43 0.65
N ASN A 17 -24.51 -7.75 0.00
CA ASN A 17 -24.49 -8.23 -1.39
C ASN A 17 -24.76 -9.73 -1.52
N PHE A 18 -24.80 -10.50 -0.43
CA PHE A 18 -25.31 -11.87 -0.48
C PHE A 18 -26.83 -11.85 -0.64
N ASN A 19 -27.34 -12.78 -1.45
CA ASN A 19 -28.78 -12.97 -1.67
C ASN A 19 -29.33 -14.10 -0.75
N GLU A 20 -30.59 -14.46 -0.93
CA GLU A 20 -31.27 -15.50 -0.16
C GLU A 20 -30.68 -16.90 -0.26
N ASN A 21 -29.78 -17.14 -1.21
CA ASN A 21 -29.09 -18.41 -1.36
C ASN A 21 -27.93 -18.59 -0.37
N TYR A 22 -27.59 -17.53 0.39
CA TYR A 22 -26.49 -17.53 1.35
C TYR A 22 -26.97 -17.33 2.76
N GLN A 23 -26.36 -18.06 3.69
CA GLN A 23 -26.61 -17.92 5.12
C GLN A 23 -25.28 -17.84 5.88
N GLN A 24 -25.18 -16.89 6.80
CA GLN A 24 -24.01 -16.80 7.68
C GLN A 24 -24.02 -17.92 8.72
N SER A 25 -22.90 -18.63 8.82
CA SER A 25 -22.64 -19.64 9.85
C SER A 25 -21.83 -19.03 11.00
N GLU A 26 -22.16 -19.39 12.23
CA GLU A 26 -21.36 -19.03 13.41
C GLU A 26 -20.07 -19.85 13.51
N SER A 27 -20.00 -21.02 12.87
CA SER A 27 -18.88 -21.95 12.88
C SER A 27 -18.26 -22.09 11.50
N LEU A 28 -16.94 -22.29 11.47
CA LEU A 28 -16.22 -22.68 10.25
C LEU A 28 -16.63 -24.08 9.78
N GLU A 29 -17.01 -24.96 10.72
CA GLU A 29 -17.45 -26.32 10.40
C GLU A 29 -18.72 -26.29 9.54
N GLY A 30 -18.67 -26.92 8.37
CA GLY A 30 -19.77 -26.97 7.41
C GLY A 30 -19.91 -25.73 6.53
N ALA A 31 -19.01 -24.74 6.64
CA ALA A 31 -19.00 -23.60 5.73
C ALA A 31 -18.56 -24.01 4.30
N ASP A 32 -19.26 -23.46 3.31
CA ASP A 32 -18.91 -23.58 1.89
C ASP A 32 -17.92 -22.47 1.47
N ALA A 33 -17.98 -21.30 2.13
CA ALA A 33 -17.12 -20.17 1.87
C ALA A 33 -16.66 -19.46 3.15
N VAL A 34 -15.45 -18.87 3.11
CA VAL A 34 -14.90 -18.07 4.20
C VAL A 34 -14.56 -16.68 3.73
N LEU A 35 -14.95 -15.68 4.53
CA LEU A 35 -14.49 -14.30 4.41
C LEU A 35 -13.46 -14.02 5.50
N VAL A 36 -12.31 -13.50 5.13
CA VAL A 36 -11.22 -13.18 6.06
C VAL A 36 -10.62 -11.80 5.73
N ARG A 37 -10.15 -11.09 6.73
CA ARG A 37 -9.40 -9.84 6.58
C ARG A 37 -7.97 -9.99 7.11
N SER A 38 -7.80 -10.12 8.40
CA SER A 38 -6.50 -10.13 9.09
C SER A 38 -6.25 -11.39 9.94
N ALA A 39 -7.25 -12.24 10.16
CA ALA A 39 -7.05 -13.48 10.91
C ALA A 39 -6.04 -14.38 10.19
N ALA A 40 -5.13 -14.98 10.95
CA ALA A 40 -4.21 -15.98 10.44
C ALA A 40 -4.94 -17.32 10.26
N MET A 41 -4.88 -17.87 9.06
CA MET A 41 -5.46 -19.16 8.73
C MET A 41 -4.44 -20.31 8.77
N HIS A 42 -3.14 -19.99 8.88
CA HIS A 42 -2.09 -21.00 8.98
C HIS A 42 -2.30 -21.89 10.21
N GLY A 43 -2.26 -23.21 10.00
CA GLY A 43 -2.47 -24.19 11.06
C GLY A 43 -3.94 -24.42 11.45
N MET A 44 -4.91 -23.79 10.77
CA MET A 44 -6.32 -24.09 10.95
C MET A 44 -6.69 -25.38 10.18
N GLU A 45 -7.53 -26.20 10.79
CA GLU A 45 -8.17 -27.31 10.05
C GLU A 45 -9.29 -26.75 9.17
N LEU A 46 -9.14 -26.90 7.86
CA LEU A 46 -10.14 -26.45 6.89
C LEU A 46 -11.17 -27.55 6.66
N PRO A 47 -12.48 -27.26 6.73
CA PRO A 47 -13.51 -28.27 6.56
C PRO A 47 -13.56 -28.75 5.09
N LYS A 48 -13.88 -30.02 4.87
CA LYS A 48 -13.99 -30.61 3.53
C LYS A 48 -15.11 -29.99 2.67
N SER A 49 -16.05 -29.29 3.29
CA SER A 49 -17.12 -28.55 2.60
C SER A 49 -16.64 -27.24 2.02
N LEU A 50 -15.47 -26.72 2.44
CA LEU A 50 -14.99 -25.41 2.06
C LEU A 50 -14.55 -25.41 0.60
N LEU A 51 -15.17 -24.55 -0.21
CA LEU A 51 -14.92 -24.40 -1.64
C LEU A 51 -14.14 -23.12 -1.96
N ALA A 52 -14.33 -22.06 -1.14
CA ALA A 52 -13.72 -20.78 -1.41
C ALA A 52 -13.32 -20.01 -0.12
N VAL A 53 -12.22 -19.29 -0.22
CA VAL A 53 -11.79 -18.29 0.76
C VAL A 53 -11.65 -16.96 0.04
N ALA A 54 -12.31 -15.89 0.50
CA ALA A 54 -12.11 -14.56 -0.04
C ALA A 54 -11.51 -13.63 1.02
N ARG A 55 -10.34 -13.06 0.72
CA ARG A 55 -9.73 -12.07 1.56
C ARG A 55 -10.21 -10.66 1.21
N ALA A 56 -10.85 -9.98 2.17
CA ALA A 56 -11.15 -8.56 2.08
C ALA A 56 -9.85 -7.74 2.22
N GLY A 57 -9.03 -7.73 1.18
CA GLY A 57 -7.74 -7.07 1.09
C GLY A 57 -6.85 -7.65 -0.03
N ALA A 58 -5.82 -6.93 -0.44
CA ALA A 58 -4.99 -7.30 -1.58
C ALA A 58 -3.92 -8.37 -1.28
N GLY A 59 -3.33 -8.39 -0.07
CA GLY A 59 -2.32 -9.40 0.29
C GLY A 59 -2.98 -10.72 0.73
N VAL A 60 -2.25 -11.84 0.71
CA VAL A 60 -2.77 -13.17 1.09
C VAL A 60 -1.84 -13.94 2.02
N ASN A 61 -0.88 -13.26 2.60
CA ASN A 61 0.15 -13.86 3.47
C ASN A 61 -0.38 -14.48 4.76
N ASN A 62 -1.63 -14.22 5.13
CA ASN A 62 -2.32 -14.83 6.27
C ASN A 62 -3.12 -16.10 5.89
N ILE A 63 -3.12 -16.51 4.62
CA ILE A 63 -3.85 -17.68 4.11
C ILE A 63 -2.85 -18.74 3.65
N PRO A 64 -3.02 -20.02 4.03
CA PRO A 64 -2.15 -21.12 3.59
C PRO A 64 -2.51 -21.54 2.15
N LEU A 65 -1.98 -20.81 1.15
CA LEU A 65 -2.34 -21.02 -0.26
C LEU A 65 -2.07 -22.44 -0.74
N ALA A 66 -0.93 -23.03 -0.35
CA ALA A 66 -0.57 -24.38 -0.75
C ALA A 66 -1.59 -25.42 -0.22
N ASP A 67 -1.93 -25.32 1.07
CA ASP A 67 -2.89 -26.23 1.71
C ASP A 67 -4.30 -26.06 1.11
N CYS A 68 -4.69 -24.82 0.77
CA CYS A 68 -5.94 -24.54 0.07
C CYS A 68 -5.95 -25.20 -1.33
N ALA A 69 -4.88 -25.04 -2.09
CA ALA A 69 -4.76 -25.60 -3.43
C ALA A 69 -4.80 -27.14 -3.41
N GLU A 70 -4.09 -27.80 -2.47
CA GLU A 70 -4.12 -29.25 -2.30
C GLU A 70 -5.53 -29.79 -1.97
N GLN A 71 -6.34 -29.01 -1.28
CA GLN A 71 -7.71 -29.36 -0.94
C GLN A 71 -8.74 -28.92 -1.98
N GLY A 72 -8.32 -28.25 -3.06
CA GLY A 72 -9.20 -27.74 -4.11
C GLY A 72 -10.02 -26.51 -3.69
N ILE A 73 -9.55 -25.77 -2.68
CA ILE A 73 -10.20 -24.54 -2.17
C ILE A 73 -9.65 -23.35 -2.98
N VAL A 74 -10.55 -22.59 -3.60
CA VAL A 74 -10.17 -21.39 -4.36
C VAL A 74 -9.95 -20.23 -3.39
N VAL A 75 -8.86 -19.48 -3.57
CA VAL A 75 -8.56 -18.30 -2.75
C VAL A 75 -8.64 -17.03 -3.60
N PHE A 76 -9.52 -16.12 -3.21
CA PHE A 76 -9.70 -14.80 -3.80
C PHE A 76 -9.08 -13.71 -2.94
N ASN A 77 -8.64 -12.64 -3.58
CA ASN A 77 -8.24 -11.40 -2.92
C ASN A 77 -8.86 -10.21 -3.66
N THR A 78 -8.80 -9.02 -3.07
CA THR A 78 -9.48 -7.82 -3.61
C THR A 78 -8.46 -6.78 -4.10
N PRO A 79 -7.74 -7.04 -5.22
CA PRO A 79 -6.73 -6.12 -5.72
C PRO A 79 -7.39 -4.83 -6.22
N GLY A 80 -6.83 -3.69 -5.80
CA GLY A 80 -7.31 -2.37 -6.20
C GLY A 80 -8.48 -1.82 -5.39
N ALA A 81 -9.20 -2.62 -4.62
CA ALA A 81 -10.34 -2.15 -3.82
C ALA A 81 -9.94 -1.06 -2.78
N ASN A 82 -8.72 -1.13 -2.26
CA ASN A 82 -8.15 -0.17 -1.32
C ASN A 82 -7.21 0.85 -1.98
N ALA A 83 -7.07 0.85 -3.29
CA ALA A 83 -6.02 1.62 -3.99
C ALA A 83 -6.14 3.14 -3.76
N ASN A 84 -7.35 3.67 -3.61
CA ASN A 84 -7.56 5.09 -3.35
C ASN A 84 -7.04 5.49 -1.96
N GLY A 85 -7.32 4.71 -0.92
CA GLY A 85 -6.82 4.97 0.43
C GLY A 85 -5.29 4.99 0.47
N VAL A 86 -4.64 3.99 -0.15
CA VAL A 86 -3.17 3.96 -0.26
C VAL A 86 -2.64 5.18 -1.02
N LYS A 87 -3.25 5.55 -2.16
CA LYS A 87 -2.86 6.76 -2.92
C LYS A 87 -2.89 8.00 -2.03
N GLU A 88 -3.94 8.18 -1.23
CA GLU A 88 -4.07 9.36 -0.35
C GLU A 88 -2.98 9.39 0.72
N LEU A 89 -2.64 8.24 1.30
CA LEU A 89 -1.54 8.16 2.26
C LEU A 89 -0.17 8.42 1.61
N VAL A 90 0.05 7.97 0.37
CA VAL A 90 1.27 8.30 -0.40
C VAL A 90 1.39 9.82 -0.59
N LEU A 91 0.30 10.50 -0.99
CA LEU A 91 0.29 11.96 -1.15
C LEU A 91 0.57 12.67 0.18
N ALA A 92 -0.04 12.22 1.27
CA ALA A 92 0.24 12.72 2.61
C ALA A 92 1.71 12.53 2.97
N GLY A 93 2.27 11.35 2.73
CA GLY A 93 3.69 11.04 2.95
C GLY A 93 4.63 11.94 2.15
N MET A 94 4.32 12.24 0.88
CA MET A 94 5.09 13.18 0.08
C MET A 94 5.10 14.59 0.69
N LEU A 95 3.95 15.07 1.15
CA LEU A 95 3.83 16.39 1.77
C LEU A 95 4.55 16.47 3.12
N LEU A 96 4.43 15.43 3.96
CA LEU A 96 5.14 15.32 5.23
C LEU A 96 6.67 15.25 5.04
N ALA A 97 7.14 14.61 3.97
CA ALA A 97 8.57 14.53 3.66
C ALA A 97 9.12 15.83 3.06
N SER A 98 8.27 16.63 2.42
CA SER A 98 8.67 17.90 1.79
C SER A 98 8.98 18.99 2.81
N ARG A 99 8.21 19.07 3.88
CA ARG A 99 8.33 20.00 5.01
C ARG A 99 8.23 19.23 6.31
N ASP A 100 8.88 19.71 7.36
CA ASP A 100 8.80 19.06 8.67
C ASP A 100 7.50 19.42 9.42
N ILE A 101 6.36 19.00 8.82
CA ILE A 101 5.02 19.28 9.38
C ILE A 101 4.85 18.57 10.72
N ALA A 102 5.28 17.31 10.82
CA ALA A 102 5.16 16.53 12.06
C ALA A 102 5.99 17.15 13.18
N GLY A 103 7.25 17.48 12.92
CA GLY A 103 8.11 18.15 13.89
C GLY A 103 7.57 19.53 14.31
N GLY A 104 7.00 20.29 13.37
CA GLY A 104 6.34 21.56 13.67
C GLY A 104 5.14 21.40 14.60
N ILE A 105 4.29 20.39 14.35
CA ILE A 105 3.14 20.08 15.22
C ILE A 105 3.59 19.70 16.63
N GLU A 106 4.60 18.80 16.75
CA GLU A 106 5.10 18.37 18.06
C GLU A 106 5.76 19.54 18.81
N TRP A 107 6.50 20.40 18.10
CA TRP A 107 7.06 21.61 18.70
C TRP A 107 5.96 22.53 19.26
N VAL A 108 4.90 22.84 18.51
CA VAL A 108 3.79 23.67 19.01
C VAL A 108 3.13 23.04 20.24
N LYS A 109 2.98 21.71 20.28
CA LYS A 109 2.44 21.01 21.45
C LYS A 109 3.35 21.14 22.68
N SER A 110 4.68 21.04 22.48
CA SER A 110 5.66 21.13 23.58
C SER A 110 5.71 22.52 24.22
N ASP A 111 5.44 23.56 23.44
CA ASP A 111 5.49 24.96 23.87
C ASP A 111 4.12 25.52 24.30
N LYS A 112 3.16 24.66 24.63
CA LYS A 112 1.78 25.05 24.97
C LYS A 112 1.67 26.04 26.15
N GLU A 113 2.66 26.10 27.05
CA GLU A 113 2.70 27.00 28.21
C GLU A 113 3.31 28.36 27.84
N ASP A 114 3.84 28.56 26.64
CA ASP A 114 4.36 29.85 26.19
C ASP A 114 3.21 30.85 25.89
N GLY A 115 3.01 31.82 26.76
CA GLY A 115 1.99 32.86 26.56
C GLY A 115 2.20 33.74 25.33
N ASP A 116 3.42 33.76 24.75
CA ASP A 116 3.79 34.50 23.55
C ASP A 116 4.00 33.57 22.34
N ILE A 117 3.43 32.35 22.34
CA ILE A 117 3.64 31.27 21.33
C ILE A 117 3.54 31.82 19.90
N ALA A 118 2.63 32.75 19.60
CA ALA A 118 2.49 33.34 18.27
C ALA A 118 3.77 34.08 17.81
N LYS A 119 4.44 34.81 18.70
CA LYS A 119 5.70 35.51 18.39
C LYS A 119 6.87 34.53 18.30
N THR A 120 6.88 33.53 19.19
CA THR A 120 7.90 32.45 19.19
C THR A 120 7.80 31.64 17.93
N ALA A 121 6.59 31.28 17.46
CA ALA A 121 6.35 30.56 16.21
C ALA A 121 6.92 31.29 14.99
N GLU A 122 6.76 32.63 14.89
CA GLU A 122 7.33 33.42 13.79
C GLU A 122 8.87 33.32 13.72
N LYS A 123 9.54 33.17 14.85
CA LYS A 123 11.01 32.98 14.91
C LYS A 123 11.43 31.57 14.61
N GLN A 124 10.63 30.56 15.03
CA GLN A 124 10.98 29.14 14.95
C GLN A 124 10.53 28.47 13.64
N LYS A 125 9.52 28.99 12.93
CA LYS A 125 8.96 28.41 11.71
C LYS A 125 10.01 28.03 10.65
N LYS A 126 11.14 28.77 10.60
CA LYS A 126 12.26 28.47 9.69
C LYS A 126 12.88 27.09 9.90
N ASN A 127 12.78 26.53 11.12
CA ASN A 127 13.34 25.21 11.45
C ASN A 127 12.53 24.07 10.82
N PHE A 128 11.27 24.31 10.46
CA PHE A 128 10.32 23.36 9.87
C PHE A 128 10.08 23.63 8.38
N ALA A 129 10.78 24.61 7.81
CA ALA A 129 10.67 24.95 6.40
C ALA A 129 11.18 23.82 5.50
N GLY A 130 10.60 23.72 4.32
CA GLY A 130 11.01 22.71 3.32
C GLY A 130 10.88 23.23 1.90
N THR A 131 10.45 22.36 1.01
CA THR A 131 10.34 22.62 -0.43
C THR A 131 8.93 22.31 -0.91
N GLU A 132 8.51 22.96 -2.00
CA GLU A 132 7.30 22.60 -2.72
C GLU A 132 7.53 21.34 -3.58
N ILE A 133 6.46 20.58 -3.84
CA ILE A 133 6.51 19.42 -4.73
C ILE A 133 6.24 19.78 -6.19
N SER A 134 5.58 20.91 -6.44
CA SER A 134 5.33 21.42 -7.78
C SER A 134 6.64 21.62 -8.56
N GLY A 135 6.67 21.17 -9.81
CA GLY A 135 7.87 21.20 -10.66
C GLY A 135 8.95 20.18 -10.28
N LYS A 136 8.74 19.33 -9.27
CA LYS A 136 9.66 18.23 -8.92
C LYS A 136 9.35 16.99 -9.74
N LYS A 137 10.38 16.17 -9.96
CA LYS A 137 10.26 14.90 -10.66
C LYS A 137 9.87 13.79 -9.70
N LEU A 138 8.75 13.10 -9.98
CA LEU A 138 8.31 11.91 -9.27
C LEU A 138 8.54 10.66 -10.13
N GLY A 139 9.32 9.71 -9.64
CA GLY A 139 9.44 8.37 -10.19
C GLY A 139 8.42 7.43 -9.54
N VAL A 140 7.60 6.78 -10.34
CA VAL A 140 6.63 5.76 -9.89
C VAL A 140 7.10 4.42 -10.41
N ILE A 141 7.50 3.53 -9.49
CA ILE A 141 7.94 2.16 -9.78
C ILE A 141 6.78 1.21 -9.50
N GLY A 142 6.22 0.63 -10.56
CA GLY A 142 4.98 -0.14 -10.54
C GLY A 142 3.77 0.72 -10.88
N LEU A 143 3.12 0.45 -12.01
CA LEU A 143 1.95 1.17 -12.53
C LEU A 143 0.70 0.27 -12.50
N GLY A 144 0.54 -0.46 -11.40
CA GLY A 144 -0.69 -1.19 -11.08
C GLY A 144 -1.79 -0.26 -10.56
N ALA A 145 -2.79 -0.82 -9.88
CA ALA A 145 -3.97 -0.09 -9.39
C ALA A 145 -3.61 1.15 -8.54
N ILE A 146 -2.59 1.06 -7.67
CA ILE A 146 -2.15 2.17 -6.81
C ILE A 146 -1.27 3.13 -7.60
N GLY A 147 -0.23 2.61 -8.29
CA GLY A 147 0.75 3.45 -8.98
C GLY A 147 0.15 4.37 -10.04
N VAL A 148 -0.85 3.89 -10.80
CA VAL A 148 -1.62 4.72 -11.77
C VAL A 148 -2.33 5.87 -11.07
N LEU A 149 -3.01 5.60 -9.94
CA LEU A 149 -3.72 6.65 -9.20
C LEU A 149 -2.75 7.69 -8.62
N VAL A 150 -1.61 7.25 -8.07
CA VAL A 150 -0.56 8.14 -7.55
C VAL A 150 0.04 8.99 -8.67
N ALA A 151 0.39 8.37 -9.80
CA ALA A 151 0.95 9.07 -10.96
C ALA A 151 0.00 10.15 -11.47
N ASN A 152 -1.28 9.81 -11.64
CA ASN A 152 -2.29 10.76 -12.11
C ASN A 152 -2.50 11.91 -11.11
N ALA A 153 -2.58 11.60 -9.81
CA ALA A 153 -2.73 12.63 -8.78
C ALA A 153 -1.51 13.57 -8.73
N ALA A 154 -0.31 13.05 -8.83
CA ALA A 154 0.92 13.85 -8.83
C ALA A 154 1.02 14.82 -10.02
N ILE A 155 0.54 14.43 -11.20
CA ILE A 155 0.40 15.35 -12.36
C ILE A 155 -0.48 16.54 -11.97
N HIS A 156 -1.65 16.30 -11.33
CA HIS A 156 -2.55 17.38 -10.92
C HIS A 156 -1.95 18.26 -9.81
N MET A 157 -0.98 17.74 -9.03
CA MET A 157 -0.22 18.52 -8.05
C MET A 157 0.98 19.28 -8.68
N GLY A 158 1.11 19.28 -10.02
CA GLY A 158 2.13 20.02 -10.74
C GLY A 158 3.49 19.35 -10.77
N MET A 159 3.59 18.04 -10.53
CA MET A 159 4.84 17.30 -10.63
C MET A 159 5.10 16.80 -12.06
N ASP A 160 6.38 16.65 -12.41
CA ASP A 160 6.82 15.91 -13.59
C ASP A 160 6.88 14.41 -13.23
N VAL A 161 6.01 13.59 -13.82
CA VAL A 161 5.89 12.17 -13.42
C VAL A 161 6.56 11.25 -14.43
N TYR A 162 7.38 10.34 -13.94
CA TYR A 162 8.10 9.29 -14.66
C TYR A 162 7.63 7.93 -14.16
N GLY A 163 7.15 7.08 -15.05
CA GLY A 163 6.59 5.77 -14.69
C GLY A 163 7.42 4.63 -15.26
N TYR A 164 7.73 3.64 -14.41
CA TYR A 164 8.38 2.39 -14.77
C TYR A 164 7.52 1.21 -14.35
N ASP A 165 7.13 0.40 -15.31
CA ASP A 165 6.50 -0.91 -15.08
C ASP A 165 6.68 -1.78 -16.33
N PRO A 166 7.55 -2.81 -16.30
CA PRO A 166 7.76 -3.70 -17.44
C PRO A 166 6.59 -4.66 -17.71
N TYR A 167 5.62 -4.75 -16.78
CA TYR A 167 4.47 -5.67 -16.83
C TYR A 167 3.13 -4.93 -16.81
N ILE A 168 3.11 -3.64 -17.17
CA ILE A 168 1.88 -2.84 -17.13
C ILE A 168 0.75 -3.51 -17.89
N SER A 169 -0.40 -3.67 -17.26
CA SER A 169 -1.58 -4.21 -17.93
C SER A 169 -2.18 -3.20 -18.92
N VAL A 170 -2.89 -3.71 -19.93
CA VAL A 170 -3.60 -2.85 -20.90
C VAL A 170 -4.58 -1.92 -20.18
N SER A 171 -5.33 -2.44 -19.20
CA SER A 171 -6.27 -1.65 -18.41
C SER A 171 -5.58 -0.54 -17.62
N ALA A 172 -4.44 -0.83 -16.98
CA ALA A 172 -3.66 0.17 -16.26
C ALA A 172 -3.15 1.27 -17.20
N ALA A 173 -2.64 0.88 -18.37
CA ALA A 173 -2.15 1.81 -19.38
C ALA A 173 -3.26 2.73 -19.92
N TRP A 174 -4.48 2.24 -20.09
CA TRP A 174 -5.63 3.06 -20.49
C TRP A 174 -6.05 4.08 -19.42
N ASN A 175 -5.82 3.78 -18.15
CA ASN A 175 -6.16 4.67 -17.03
C ASN A 175 -5.02 5.64 -16.67
N LEU A 176 -3.82 5.45 -17.24
CA LEU A 176 -2.67 6.30 -16.97
C LEU A 176 -2.76 7.61 -17.77
N SER A 177 -2.47 8.74 -17.14
CA SER A 177 -2.39 10.03 -17.80
C SER A 177 -1.30 10.03 -18.90
N ARG A 178 -1.61 10.58 -20.04
CA ARG A 178 -0.67 10.76 -21.17
C ARG A 178 0.51 11.68 -20.83
N SER A 179 0.42 12.44 -19.75
CA SER A 179 1.50 13.31 -19.26
C SER A 179 2.57 12.54 -18.49
N VAL A 180 2.33 11.28 -18.14
CA VAL A 180 3.34 10.43 -17.49
C VAL A 180 4.37 10.00 -18.53
N LYS A 181 5.64 10.25 -18.24
CA LYS A 181 6.77 9.89 -19.10
C LYS A 181 7.17 8.44 -18.83
N HIS A 182 7.08 7.60 -19.86
CA HIS A 182 7.47 6.19 -19.77
C HIS A 182 8.99 6.05 -19.65
N ILE A 183 9.44 5.22 -18.70
CA ILE A 183 10.84 4.88 -18.46
C ILE A 183 11.02 3.37 -18.68
N SER A 184 12.01 2.99 -19.48
CA SER A 184 12.32 1.59 -19.80
C SER A 184 13.34 0.97 -18.84
N ASN A 185 14.14 1.77 -18.13
CA ASN A 185 15.13 1.32 -17.17
C ASN A 185 14.88 1.98 -15.82
N VAL A 186 14.66 1.20 -14.78
CA VAL A 186 14.41 1.69 -13.42
C VAL A 186 15.54 2.58 -12.88
N GLU A 187 16.78 2.35 -13.30
CA GLU A 187 17.92 3.18 -12.90
C GLU A 187 17.76 4.65 -13.31
N ASP A 188 17.07 4.93 -14.41
CA ASP A 188 16.83 6.31 -14.85
C ASP A 188 15.89 7.03 -13.88
N ILE A 189 14.94 6.29 -13.23
CA ILE A 189 14.15 6.84 -12.13
C ILE A 189 15.06 7.20 -10.96
N TYR A 190 15.98 6.32 -10.58
CA TYR A 190 16.93 6.61 -9.48
C TYR A 190 17.78 7.85 -9.77
N ARG A 191 18.30 7.99 -11.00
CA ARG A 191 19.17 9.11 -11.36
C ARG A 191 18.43 10.45 -11.53
N GLU A 192 17.19 10.41 -12.01
CA GLU A 192 16.50 11.61 -12.51
C GLU A 192 15.46 12.18 -11.53
N CYS A 193 14.90 11.37 -10.63
CA CYS A 193 13.75 11.78 -9.83
C CYS A 193 14.15 12.37 -8.47
N ASP A 194 13.36 13.36 -8.02
CA ASP A 194 13.50 13.99 -6.71
C ASP A 194 12.74 13.20 -5.65
N TYR A 195 11.65 12.57 -6.07
CA TYR A 195 10.80 11.68 -5.28
C TYR A 195 10.69 10.34 -5.99
N ILE A 196 10.74 9.25 -5.24
CA ILE A 196 10.62 7.88 -5.76
C ILE A 196 9.60 7.15 -4.91
N THR A 197 8.55 6.64 -5.52
CA THR A 197 7.51 5.86 -4.83
C THR A 197 7.39 4.46 -5.43
N ILE A 198 7.23 3.46 -4.58
CA ILE A 198 7.31 2.04 -4.94
C ILE A 198 5.94 1.40 -4.76
N HIS A 199 5.44 0.74 -5.82
CA HIS A 199 4.13 0.10 -5.88
C HIS A 199 4.17 -1.27 -6.58
N VAL A 200 5.26 -2.01 -6.37
CA VAL A 200 5.42 -3.38 -6.91
C VAL A 200 5.14 -4.44 -5.83
N PRO A 201 4.76 -5.67 -6.20
CA PRO A 201 4.66 -6.78 -5.26
C PRO A 201 6.05 -7.17 -4.74
N LEU A 202 6.08 -7.80 -3.57
CA LEU A 202 7.29 -8.42 -3.03
C LEU A 202 7.46 -9.80 -3.66
N LEU A 203 8.46 -9.92 -4.51
CA LEU A 203 8.91 -11.14 -5.18
C LEU A 203 10.40 -11.30 -4.94
N ASP A 204 10.98 -12.46 -5.24
CA ASP A 204 12.44 -12.66 -5.15
C ASP A 204 13.20 -11.65 -6.01
N SER A 205 12.65 -11.28 -7.18
CA SER A 205 13.24 -10.28 -8.09
C SER A 205 13.10 -8.83 -7.64
N THR A 206 12.16 -8.52 -6.75
CA THR A 206 11.93 -7.15 -6.23
C THR A 206 12.40 -6.97 -4.80
N LYS A 207 12.73 -8.04 -4.11
CA LYS A 207 13.26 -8.00 -2.75
C LYS A 207 14.55 -7.18 -2.72
N LYS A 208 14.59 -6.17 -1.84
CA LYS A 208 15.69 -5.21 -1.70
C LYS A 208 16.09 -4.55 -3.04
N MET A 209 15.12 -4.31 -3.93
CA MET A 209 15.39 -3.62 -5.20
C MET A 209 15.94 -2.21 -5.01
N VAL A 210 15.60 -1.58 -3.89
CA VAL A 210 16.21 -0.32 -3.45
C VAL A 210 17.30 -0.66 -2.43
N ASN A 211 18.44 -1.10 -2.93
CA ASN A 211 19.64 -1.44 -2.18
C ASN A 211 20.64 -0.27 -2.16
N ALA A 212 21.82 -0.48 -1.56
CA ALA A 212 22.89 0.52 -1.48
C ALA A 212 23.32 1.05 -2.87
N GLU A 213 23.35 0.19 -3.89
CA GLU A 213 23.73 0.60 -5.26
C GLU A 213 22.66 1.50 -5.88
N ALA A 214 21.37 1.13 -5.75
CA ALA A 214 20.25 1.96 -6.18
C ALA A 214 20.25 3.33 -5.47
N ILE A 215 20.47 3.33 -4.16
CA ILE A 215 20.56 4.56 -3.34
C ILE A 215 21.75 5.44 -3.77
N ALA A 216 22.87 4.84 -4.09
CA ALA A 216 24.04 5.58 -4.57
C ALA A 216 23.77 6.33 -5.88
N MET A 217 22.95 5.74 -6.78
CA MET A 217 22.55 6.36 -8.04
C MET A 217 21.57 7.54 -7.85
N MET A 218 20.82 7.57 -6.74
CA MET A 218 19.80 8.61 -6.52
C MET A 218 20.41 10.01 -6.44
N LYS A 219 19.59 11.01 -6.72
CA LYS A 219 19.97 12.41 -6.53
C LYS A 219 20.29 12.71 -5.07
N PRO A 220 21.21 13.63 -4.77
CA PRO A 220 21.35 14.17 -3.43
C PRO A 220 19.99 14.74 -2.94
N ASN A 221 19.66 14.45 -1.68
CA ASN A 221 18.39 14.87 -1.08
C ASN A 221 17.12 14.26 -1.72
N ALA A 222 17.21 13.15 -2.43
CA ALA A 222 16.05 12.41 -2.88
C ALA A 222 15.16 11.99 -1.70
N ILE A 223 13.87 11.81 -1.98
CA ILE A 223 12.87 11.33 -1.03
C ILE A 223 12.34 9.99 -1.57
N VAL A 224 12.36 8.96 -0.71
CA VAL A 224 11.89 7.63 -1.06
C VAL A 224 10.64 7.30 -0.25
N LEU A 225 9.61 6.77 -0.92
CA LEU A 225 8.33 6.39 -0.31
C LEU A 225 8.04 4.92 -0.59
N ASN A 226 7.77 4.16 0.47
CA ASN A 226 7.43 2.75 0.40
C ASN A 226 6.10 2.47 1.12
N PHE A 227 5.05 2.35 0.34
CA PHE A 227 3.71 1.98 0.79
C PHE A 227 3.26 0.62 0.21
N ALA A 228 4.21 -0.15 -0.34
CA ALA A 228 3.91 -1.44 -0.95
C ALA A 228 4.23 -2.63 -0.04
N ARG A 229 5.51 -2.87 0.28
CA ARG A 229 5.97 -3.94 1.20
C ARG A 229 7.30 -3.56 1.84
N ASP A 230 7.55 -3.98 3.07
CA ASP A 230 8.75 -3.68 3.86
C ASP A 230 10.07 -4.10 3.18
N LEU A 231 10.16 -5.33 2.73
CA LEU A 231 11.40 -5.91 2.17
C LEU A 231 11.77 -5.44 0.76
N LEU A 232 11.05 -4.49 0.17
CA LEU A 232 11.40 -3.89 -1.13
C LEU A 232 12.60 -2.95 -1.04
N VAL A 233 12.83 -2.39 0.14
CA VAL A 233 13.94 -1.49 0.43
C VAL A 233 14.94 -2.20 1.36
N ASP A 234 16.23 -2.02 1.12
CA ASP A 234 17.26 -2.33 2.09
C ASP A 234 17.31 -1.21 3.13
N GLU A 235 16.62 -1.42 4.25
CA GLU A 235 16.39 -0.36 5.22
C GLU A 235 17.64 -0.03 6.04
N GLU A 236 18.57 -0.96 6.20
CA GLU A 236 19.89 -0.69 6.80
C GLU A 236 20.67 0.30 5.92
N ALA A 237 20.77 0.00 4.61
CA ALA A 237 21.42 0.90 3.65
C ALA A 237 20.69 2.25 3.54
N MET A 238 19.37 2.26 3.67
CA MET A 238 18.55 3.49 3.65
C MET A 238 18.86 4.37 4.87
N VAL A 239 18.89 3.81 6.07
CA VAL A 239 19.18 4.55 7.31
C VAL A 239 20.63 5.08 7.30
N GLU A 240 21.59 4.32 6.79
CA GLU A 240 22.95 4.81 6.58
C GLU A 240 23.01 5.99 5.62
N ALA A 241 22.27 5.92 4.51
CA ALA A 241 22.19 7.00 3.53
C ALA A 241 21.51 8.28 4.06
N LEU A 242 20.50 8.12 4.93
CA LEU A 242 19.88 9.23 5.66
C LEU A 242 20.85 9.89 6.62
N ALA A 243 21.61 9.09 7.39
CA ALA A 243 22.62 9.58 8.31
C ALA A 243 23.77 10.31 7.60
N ALA A 244 24.16 9.83 6.42
CA ALA A 244 25.17 10.46 5.57
C ALA A 244 24.65 11.70 4.82
N GLY A 245 23.36 12.01 4.88
CA GLY A 245 22.74 13.14 4.16
C GLY A 245 22.61 12.93 2.65
N LYS A 246 22.76 11.71 2.15
CA LYS A 246 22.54 11.36 0.73
C LYS A 246 21.06 11.39 0.38
N ILE A 247 20.22 10.79 1.23
CA ILE A 247 18.76 10.79 1.14
C ILE A 247 18.21 11.79 2.16
N LYS A 248 17.21 12.57 1.78
CA LYS A 248 16.59 13.58 2.64
C LYS A 248 15.59 12.96 3.62
N LYS A 249 14.69 12.12 3.11
CA LYS A 249 13.63 11.46 3.89
C LYS A 249 13.31 10.08 3.30
N TYR A 250 13.00 9.14 4.18
CA TYR A 250 12.38 7.87 3.85
C TYR A 250 11.02 7.78 4.54
N VAL A 251 9.98 7.53 3.75
CA VAL A 251 8.61 7.36 4.26
C VAL A 251 8.20 5.92 4.06
N SER A 252 7.79 5.24 5.12
CA SER A 252 7.37 3.84 5.07
C SER A 252 6.09 3.63 5.86
N ASP A 253 5.25 2.72 5.38
CA ASP A 253 4.04 2.26 6.09
C ASP A 253 4.29 0.93 6.84
N PHE A 254 5.56 0.53 6.97
CA PHE A 254 5.98 -0.74 7.58
C PHE A 254 6.97 -0.50 8.71
N PRO A 255 6.47 -0.36 9.97
CA PRO A 255 7.32 -0.12 11.13
C PRO A 255 8.19 -1.34 11.45
N ASN A 256 9.48 -1.09 11.70
CA ASN A 256 10.43 -2.10 12.16
C ASN A 256 11.54 -1.46 13.02
N PRO A 257 12.34 -2.26 13.75
CA PRO A 257 13.36 -1.72 14.66
C PRO A 257 14.43 -0.86 13.99
N THR A 258 14.68 -1.02 12.69
CA THR A 258 15.70 -0.27 11.94
C THR A 258 15.24 1.15 11.63
N THR A 259 13.96 1.31 11.27
CA THR A 259 13.42 2.59 10.76
C THR A 259 12.71 3.43 11.82
N VAL A 260 12.11 2.77 12.84
CA VAL A 260 11.39 3.47 13.91
C VAL A 260 12.35 4.33 14.74
N GLY A 261 12.13 5.65 14.78
CA GLY A 261 12.97 6.61 15.48
C GLY A 261 14.26 6.98 14.76
N ALA A 262 14.58 6.38 13.62
CA ALA A 262 15.74 6.76 12.84
C ALA A 262 15.56 8.16 12.21
N LYS A 263 16.61 8.97 12.29
CA LYS A 263 16.57 10.36 11.80
C LYS A 263 16.31 10.38 10.30
N GLY A 264 15.29 11.11 9.89
CA GLY A 264 14.90 11.22 8.48
C GLY A 264 13.85 10.20 8.04
N CYS A 265 13.56 9.17 8.84
CA CYS A 265 12.43 8.27 8.62
C CYS A 265 11.11 8.87 9.10
N ILE A 266 10.06 8.67 8.33
CA ILE A 266 8.66 8.93 8.67
C ILE A 266 7.95 7.59 8.51
N VAL A 267 7.50 7.00 9.62
CA VAL A 267 6.94 5.65 9.61
C VAL A 267 5.52 5.67 10.14
N THR A 268 4.59 5.10 9.39
CA THR A 268 3.19 4.94 9.76
C THR A 268 2.87 3.47 10.09
N PRO A 269 1.89 3.18 10.95
CA PRO A 269 1.61 1.82 11.41
C PRO A 269 0.67 1.06 10.46
N HIS A 270 1.07 0.91 9.18
CA HIS A 270 0.37 0.19 8.12
C HIS A 270 -1.06 0.72 7.88
N LEU A 271 -1.15 2.03 7.64
CA LEU A 271 -2.43 2.73 7.48
C LEU A 271 -2.93 2.81 6.03
N GLY A 272 -2.18 2.34 5.05
CA GLY A 272 -2.50 2.52 3.63
C GLY A 272 -3.93 2.12 3.23
N ALA A 273 -4.44 1.03 3.80
CA ALA A 273 -5.80 0.55 3.55
C ALA A 273 -6.77 0.80 4.73
N SER A 274 -6.36 1.56 5.74
CA SER A 274 -7.14 1.75 6.98
C SER A 274 -8.10 2.93 6.86
N THR A 275 -9.04 2.86 5.91
CA THR A 275 -10.16 3.80 5.76
C THR A 275 -11.46 3.02 5.68
N ALA A 276 -12.58 3.63 6.09
CA ALA A 276 -13.91 3.01 6.03
C ALA A 276 -14.24 2.58 4.59
N GLU A 277 -13.94 3.43 3.62
CA GLU A 277 -14.21 3.16 2.20
C GLU A 277 -13.36 2.01 1.66
N SER A 278 -12.10 1.89 2.09
CA SER A 278 -11.23 0.76 1.71
C SER A 278 -11.79 -0.56 2.26
N GLU A 279 -12.25 -0.56 3.52
CA GLU A 279 -12.85 -1.74 4.15
C GLU A 279 -14.15 -2.13 3.46
N ASP A 280 -15.02 -1.16 3.17
CA ASP A 280 -16.27 -1.36 2.46
C ASP A 280 -16.04 -1.92 1.06
N ASN A 281 -15.15 -1.31 0.28
CA ASN A 281 -14.85 -1.74 -1.08
C ASN A 281 -14.25 -3.15 -1.11
N CYS A 282 -13.33 -3.48 -0.19
CA CYS A 282 -12.78 -4.82 -0.08
C CYS A 282 -13.86 -5.85 0.29
N ALA A 283 -14.75 -5.54 1.22
CA ALA A 283 -15.84 -6.43 1.60
C ALA A 283 -16.82 -6.67 0.44
N ILE A 284 -17.21 -5.61 -0.27
CA ILE A 284 -18.09 -5.70 -1.45
C ILE A 284 -17.47 -6.59 -2.53
N MET A 285 -16.18 -6.37 -2.82
CA MET A 285 -15.47 -7.15 -3.84
C MET A 285 -15.35 -8.61 -3.45
N ALA A 286 -14.92 -8.90 -2.22
CA ALA A 286 -14.77 -10.27 -1.72
C ALA A 286 -16.10 -11.07 -1.78
N VAL A 287 -17.21 -10.46 -1.40
CA VAL A 287 -18.53 -11.09 -1.47
C VAL A 287 -18.95 -11.34 -2.92
N ARG A 288 -18.68 -10.39 -3.83
CA ARG A 288 -18.99 -10.59 -5.28
C ARG A 288 -18.18 -11.73 -5.86
N GLU A 289 -16.91 -11.86 -5.53
CA GLU A 289 -16.05 -12.96 -6.01
C GLU A 289 -16.55 -14.32 -5.52
N ILE A 290 -16.93 -14.45 -4.23
CA ILE A 290 -17.55 -15.67 -3.72
C ILE A 290 -18.83 -15.98 -4.50
N ARG A 291 -19.70 -15.01 -4.71
CA ARG A 291 -20.96 -15.22 -5.44
C ARG A 291 -20.72 -15.61 -6.89
N ASP A 292 -19.82 -14.91 -7.59
CA ASP A 292 -19.51 -15.20 -8.98
C ASP A 292 -18.93 -16.62 -9.15
N TYR A 293 -18.12 -17.05 -8.18
CA TYR A 293 -17.60 -18.42 -8.18
C TYR A 293 -18.68 -19.45 -7.87
N MET A 294 -19.43 -19.29 -6.78
CA MET A 294 -20.41 -20.26 -6.32
C MET A 294 -21.62 -20.37 -7.25
N GLU A 295 -22.04 -19.27 -7.88
CA GLU A 295 -23.20 -19.21 -8.75
C GLU A 295 -22.86 -19.52 -10.22
N ASN A 296 -21.64 -19.15 -10.69
CA ASN A 296 -21.28 -19.17 -12.11
C ASN A 296 -19.96 -19.91 -12.40
N GLY A 297 -19.21 -20.36 -11.39
CA GLY A 297 -17.90 -20.96 -11.57
C GLY A 297 -16.82 -19.95 -12.04
N CYS A 298 -17.04 -18.66 -11.87
CA CYS A 298 -16.13 -17.61 -12.34
C CYS A 298 -14.91 -17.49 -11.42
N LEU A 299 -13.72 -17.47 -12.00
CA LEU A 299 -12.43 -17.35 -11.30
C LEU A 299 -11.74 -16.03 -11.71
N LEU A 300 -12.20 -14.90 -11.17
CA LEU A 300 -11.54 -13.62 -11.30
C LEU A 300 -10.76 -13.31 -10.02
N TYR A 301 -9.56 -12.72 -10.16
CA TYR A 301 -8.71 -12.29 -9.05
C TYR A 301 -8.35 -13.39 -8.05
N THR A 302 -8.07 -14.61 -8.53
CA THR A 302 -7.56 -15.70 -7.72
C THR A 302 -6.09 -15.46 -7.35
N SER A 303 -5.68 -15.86 -6.12
CA SER A 303 -4.35 -15.59 -5.59
C SER A 303 -3.26 -16.55 -6.05
N ASP A 304 -3.62 -17.60 -6.74
CA ASP A 304 -2.73 -18.57 -7.36
C ASP A 304 -2.33 -18.21 -8.80
N ALA A 305 -2.87 -17.12 -9.32
CA ALA A 305 -2.59 -16.60 -10.66
C ALA A 305 -1.36 -15.66 -10.70
N ALA A 306 -0.38 -15.88 -9.80
CA ALA A 306 0.86 -15.11 -9.77
C ALA A 306 2.02 -15.89 -10.40
#